data_f0a73c0de52749eb69d192be2503a3b4
#
_entry.id   f0a73c0de52749eb69d192be2503a3b4
#
_cell.length_a   1.000
_cell.length_b   1.000
_cell.length_c   1.000
_cell.angle_alpha   90.00
_cell.angle_beta   90.00
_cell.angle_gamma   90.00
#
_symmetry.space_group_name_H-M   'P 1'
#
loop_
_entity.id
_entity.type
_entity.pdbx_description
1 polymer ?
#
loop_
_entity_poly.entity_id
_entity_poly.type
_entity_poly.pdbx_seq_one_letter_code
_entity_poly.pdbx_strand_id
1 'polypeptide(L)'
;VCSSDLVPMVDLATRAMLGEKLADMGWGIGLYKKAPYFAVKVPVFSFEKLINVDNHLGPEMKSTGEVLGVANTLEEALYKGLIAAGYKMKKHGGIFITVRDADKNEVGQLARKYADLGFTIYSTVGTARVIKDYGIDAIVVPKIHENAKENTLTLIESGIINYVISTSSKGRIPTRDSVKIRRKTVERNIPCLTSIDTANALAECLKSKYSEESTELVNLNDMRSEKVKLHFTKMQGIGNDYIYFDTFSQKINNPEGLSIRLSDRHFGIGGDGVILIGPSDVADAKMSMFNLDGSEGKMCGNGIRCVAKFLFDNGMVQGDTATVETQI
;
A
#
# COMPACT_ATOMS: atom_id res chain seq x y z
N VAL A 1 -0.63 7.63 -6.65
CA VAL A 1 -1.60 6.86 -5.87
C VAL A 1 -2.75 6.52 -6.79
N CYS A 2 -3.03 5.25 -7.00
CA CYS A 2 -4.15 4.84 -7.85
C CYS A 2 -5.48 5.11 -7.14
N SER A 3 -6.08 6.26 -7.41
CA SER A 3 -7.45 6.57 -7.01
C SER A 3 -8.47 5.59 -7.61
N SER A 4 -8.10 4.93 -8.72
CA SER A 4 -8.93 3.92 -9.40
C SER A 4 -9.24 2.69 -8.54
N ASP A 5 -8.42 2.38 -7.53
CA ASP A 5 -8.68 1.24 -6.64
C ASP A 5 -9.73 1.58 -5.57
N LEU A 6 -9.91 2.86 -5.27
CA LEU A 6 -10.91 3.36 -4.31
C LEU A 6 -12.14 3.91 -5.00
N VAL A 7 -11.93 4.59 -6.13
CA VAL A 7 -12.97 5.23 -6.92
C VAL A 7 -13.00 4.55 -8.29
N PRO A 8 -14.14 4.06 -8.78
CA PRO A 8 -14.25 3.42 -10.11
C PRO A 8 -14.13 4.46 -11.22
N MET A 9 -12.92 5.02 -11.39
CA MET A 9 -12.64 6.15 -12.29
C MET A 9 -13.07 5.90 -13.74
N VAL A 10 -12.88 4.68 -14.23
CA VAL A 10 -13.25 4.31 -15.62
C VAL A 10 -14.75 4.31 -15.78
N ASP A 11 -15.51 3.74 -14.84
CA ASP A 11 -16.97 3.76 -14.85
C ASP A 11 -17.50 5.19 -14.80
N LEU A 12 -17.02 6.00 -13.84
CA LEU A 12 -17.41 7.40 -13.69
C LEU A 12 -17.08 8.24 -14.93
N ALA A 13 -15.90 8.04 -15.50
CA ALA A 13 -15.50 8.74 -16.72
C ALA A 13 -16.42 8.35 -17.90
N THR A 14 -16.72 7.06 -18.04
CA THR A 14 -17.62 6.57 -19.10
C THR A 14 -19.03 7.15 -18.96
N ARG A 15 -19.59 7.13 -17.76
CA ARG A 15 -20.92 7.71 -17.48
C ARG A 15 -20.94 9.22 -17.71
N ALA A 16 -19.87 9.93 -17.32
CA ALA A 16 -19.73 11.37 -17.61
C ALA A 16 -19.67 11.64 -19.12
N MET A 17 -18.95 10.85 -19.90
CA MET A 17 -18.92 10.95 -21.37
C MET A 17 -20.29 10.65 -22.01
N LEU A 18 -21.12 9.83 -21.38
CA LEU A 18 -22.49 9.56 -21.78
C LEU A 18 -23.49 10.64 -21.34
N GLY A 19 -23.03 11.68 -20.65
CA GLY A 19 -23.83 12.85 -20.30
C GLY A 19 -24.34 12.89 -18.86
N GLU A 20 -24.00 11.91 -18.02
CA GLU A 20 -24.32 11.97 -16.59
C GLU A 20 -23.48 13.05 -15.89
N LYS A 21 -24.09 13.77 -14.95
CA LYS A 21 -23.36 14.78 -14.19
C LYS A 21 -22.63 14.14 -13.02
N LEU A 22 -21.37 14.46 -12.83
CA LEU A 22 -20.55 13.94 -11.72
C LEU A 22 -21.19 14.17 -10.34
N ALA A 23 -21.91 15.28 -10.16
CA ALA A 23 -22.62 15.60 -8.94
C ALA A 23 -23.70 14.57 -8.57
N ASP A 24 -24.32 13.97 -9.60
CA ASP A 24 -25.44 13.02 -9.44
C ASP A 24 -24.95 11.57 -9.24
N MET A 25 -23.65 11.32 -9.42
CA MET A 25 -23.04 9.99 -9.29
C MET A 25 -22.72 9.57 -7.83
N GLY A 26 -23.03 10.42 -6.86
CA GLY A 26 -22.90 10.09 -5.42
C GLY A 26 -21.47 10.14 -4.84
N TRP A 27 -20.48 10.65 -5.59
CA TRP A 27 -19.07 10.70 -5.16
C TRP A 27 -18.67 12.04 -4.49
N GLY A 28 -19.60 12.98 -4.39
CA GLY A 28 -19.39 14.27 -3.75
C GLY A 28 -18.58 15.26 -4.59
N ILE A 29 -18.14 16.35 -3.94
CA ILE A 29 -17.37 17.46 -4.53
C ILE A 29 -16.07 17.61 -3.76
N GLY A 30 -14.96 17.91 -4.45
CA GLY A 30 -13.65 18.16 -3.86
C GLY A 30 -12.75 16.92 -3.83
N LEU A 31 -11.85 16.87 -2.86
CA LEU A 31 -10.94 15.75 -2.71
C LEU A 31 -11.65 14.56 -2.07
N TYR A 32 -11.41 13.37 -2.63
CA TYR A 32 -11.91 12.14 -2.04
C TYR A 32 -11.27 11.87 -0.67
N LYS A 33 -11.96 11.10 0.17
CA LYS A 33 -11.46 10.73 1.51
C LYS A 33 -10.08 10.07 1.42
N LYS A 34 -9.23 10.31 2.43
CA LYS A 34 -7.92 9.66 2.52
C LYS A 34 -8.10 8.14 2.58
N ALA A 35 -7.33 7.43 1.76
CA ALA A 35 -7.30 5.97 1.78
C ALA A 35 -6.82 5.44 3.15
N PRO A 36 -7.33 4.30 3.62
CA PRO A 36 -6.89 3.69 4.88
C PRO A 36 -5.52 3.00 4.77
N TYR A 37 -4.89 3.03 3.62
CA TYR A 37 -3.59 2.41 3.33
C TYR A 37 -2.76 3.33 2.43
N PHE A 38 -1.47 3.01 2.31
CA PHE A 38 -0.55 3.65 1.38
C PHE A 38 -0.43 2.82 0.11
N ALA A 39 -0.49 3.50 -1.03
CA ALA A 39 -0.24 2.92 -2.34
C ALA A 39 0.91 3.66 -3.01
N VAL A 40 1.97 2.95 -3.35
CA VAL A 40 3.17 3.48 -4.00
C VAL A 40 3.30 2.86 -5.39
N LYS A 41 3.24 3.70 -6.41
CA LYS A 41 3.49 3.31 -7.80
C LYS A 41 4.98 3.44 -8.09
N VAL A 42 5.60 2.36 -8.53
CA VAL A 42 7.01 2.34 -8.96
C VAL A 42 7.07 2.02 -10.45
N PRO A 43 7.66 2.90 -11.29
CA PRO A 43 7.83 2.62 -12.71
C PRO A 43 8.89 1.55 -12.92
N VAL A 44 8.65 0.66 -13.88
CA VAL A 44 9.60 -0.37 -14.31
C VAL A 44 10.17 0.00 -15.69
N PHE A 45 11.47 -0.09 -15.83
CA PHE A 45 12.19 0.25 -17.06
C PHE A 45 12.94 -0.99 -17.57
N SER A 46 12.68 -1.43 -18.79
CA SER A 46 13.40 -2.52 -19.45
C SER A 46 14.66 -2.02 -20.17
N PHE A 47 15.43 -1.14 -19.55
CA PHE A 47 16.65 -0.59 -20.15
C PHE A 47 17.75 -1.63 -20.35
N GLU A 48 17.68 -2.77 -19.68
CA GLU A 48 18.58 -3.91 -19.92
C GLU A 48 18.56 -4.37 -21.38
N LYS A 49 17.43 -4.20 -22.08
CA LYS A 49 17.24 -4.58 -23.48
C LYS A 49 17.53 -3.45 -24.47
N LEU A 50 17.67 -2.21 -23.99
CA LEU A 50 17.81 -1.01 -24.80
C LEU A 50 19.17 -0.36 -24.57
N ILE A 51 20.22 -0.98 -25.11
CA ILE A 51 21.58 -0.45 -25.09
C ILE A 51 21.61 0.86 -25.89
N ASN A 52 22.17 1.92 -25.30
CA ASN A 52 22.33 3.26 -25.93
C ASN A 52 21.11 4.19 -25.95
N VAL A 53 20.04 3.93 -25.21
CA VAL A 53 18.91 4.85 -25.09
C VAL A 53 19.14 5.89 -23.98
N ASP A 54 18.68 7.12 -24.20
CA ASP A 54 18.68 8.19 -23.18
C ASP A 54 17.66 7.87 -22.08
N ASN A 55 18.17 7.59 -20.87
CA ASN A 55 17.36 7.24 -19.69
C ASN A 55 16.83 8.48 -18.95
N HIS A 56 16.97 9.66 -19.54
CA HIS A 56 16.47 10.87 -18.93
C HIS A 56 14.94 10.87 -18.89
N LEU A 57 14.38 11.00 -17.67
CA LEU A 57 12.94 11.16 -17.48
C LEU A 57 12.51 12.54 -17.97
N GLY A 58 11.54 12.55 -18.86
CA GLY A 58 10.93 13.74 -19.45
C GLY A 58 9.40 13.65 -19.34
N PRO A 59 8.67 14.54 -20.01
CA PRO A 59 7.20 14.48 -20.04
C PRO A 59 6.66 13.25 -20.78
N GLU A 60 7.49 12.58 -21.57
CA GLU A 60 7.12 11.37 -22.28
C GLU A 60 7.22 10.14 -21.35
N MET A 61 6.28 9.22 -21.45
CA MET A 61 6.33 7.94 -20.76
C MET A 61 7.44 7.06 -21.35
N LYS A 62 8.43 6.71 -20.54
CA LYS A 62 9.56 5.83 -20.91
C LYS A 62 9.55 4.50 -20.15
N SER A 63 8.68 4.35 -19.17
CA SER A 63 8.51 3.09 -18.44
C SER A 63 7.88 2.03 -19.35
N THR A 64 8.37 0.80 -19.25
CA THR A 64 7.80 -0.36 -19.95
C THR A 64 6.69 -1.06 -19.17
N GLY A 65 6.52 -0.66 -17.93
CA GLY A 65 5.49 -1.12 -17.01
C GLY A 65 5.53 -0.33 -15.72
N GLU A 66 4.66 -0.70 -14.81
CA GLU A 66 4.59 -0.14 -13.47
C GLU A 66 4.11 -1.20 -12.49
N VAL A 67 4.57 -1.12 -11.27
CA VAL A 67 4.16 -1.99 -10.16
C VAL A 67 3.56 -1.17 -9.04
N LEU A 68 2.69 -1.80 -8.27
CA LEU A 68 2.00 -1.19 -7.15
C LEU A 68 2.43 -1.87 -5.85
N GLY A 69 2.97 -1.08 -4.93
CA GLY A 69 3.17 -1.49 -3.55
C GLY A 69 2.05 -0.95 -2.68
N VAL A 70 1.37 -1.82 -1.92
CA VAL A 70 0.26 -1.44 -1.03
C VAL A 70 0.50 -1.98 0.36
N ALA A 71 0.34 -1.11 1.38
CA ALA A 71 0.52 -1.48 2.77
C ALA A 71 -0.15 -0.48 3.73
N ASN A 72 -0.15 -0.81 5.02
CA ASN A 72 -0.63 0.07 6.08
C ASN A 72 0.36 1.19 6.43
N THR A 73 1.64 1.07 6.04
CA THR A 73 2.67 2.10 6.20
C THR A 73 3.29 2.48 4.84
N LEU A 74 3.81 3.70 4.73
CA LEU A 74 4.47 4.18 3.52
C LEU A 74 5.76 3.38 3.24
N GLU A 75 6.53 3.09 4.28
CA GLU A 75 7.80 2.38 4.19
C GLU A 75 7.60 0.95 3.65
N GLU A 76 6.57 0.25 4.13
CA GLU A 76 6.24 -1.08 3.64
C GLU A 76 5.71 -1.04 2.20
N ALA A 77 4.84 -0.10 1.88
CA ALA A 77 4.33 0.08 0.53
C ALA A 77 5.45 0.39 -0.47
N LEU A 78 6.41 1.25 -0.07
CA LEU A 78 7.60 1.55 -0.87
C LEU A 78 8.50 0.33 -1.02
N TYR A 79 8.75 -0.42 0.07
CA TYR A 79 9.53 -1.65 0.04
C TYR A 79 8.93 -2.66 -0.94
N LYS A 80 7.64 -2.94 -0.85
CA LYS A 80 6.92 -3.84 -1.78
C LYS A 80 7.04 -3.38 -3.23
N GLY A 81 6.84 -2.09 -3.48
CA GLY A 81 6.94 -1.52 -4.82
C GLY A 81 8.35 -1.64 -5.41
N LEU A 82 9.39 -1.41 -4.62
CA LEU A 82 10.79 -1.53 -5.07
C LEU A 82 11.16 -2.99 -5.37
N ILE A 83 10.79 -3.93 -4.48
CA ILE A 83 11.02 -5.37 -4.72
C ILE A 83 10.28 -5.83 -5.99
N ALA A 84 9.01 -5.45 -6.15
CA ALA A 84 8.22 -5.80 -7.33
C ALA A 84 8.78 -5.19 -8.62
N ALA A 85 9.47 -4.05 -8.54
CA ALA A 85 10.19 -3.45 -9.66
C ALA A 85 11.55 -4.12 -9.95
N GLY A 86 11.92 -5.16 -9.19
CA GLY A 86 13.16 -5.94 -9.39
C GLY A 86 14.38 -5.39 -8.64
N TYR A 87 14.21 -4.41 -7.74
CA TYR A 87 15.34 -3.89 -6.97
C TYR A 87 15.71 -4.83 -5.82
N LYS A 88 17.02 -5.09 -5.68
CA LYS A 88 17.56 -5.84 -4.54
C LYS A 88 17.83 -4.88 -3.38
N MET A 89 17.05 -5.02 -2.31
CA MET A 89 17.12 -4.14 -1.14
C MET A 89 18.28 -4.53 -0.22
N LYS A 90 19.45 -3.95 -0.44
CA LYS A 90 20.63 -4.13 0.40
C LYS A 90 20.58 -3.18 1.59
N LYS A 91 20.73 -3.71 2.81
CA LYS A 91 20.67 -2.91 4.05
C LYS A 91 22.04 -2.34 4.48
N HIS A 92 23.11 -2.68 3.79
CA HIS A 92 24.49 -2.19 4.01
C HIS A 92 25.28 -2.26 2.70
N GLY A 93 26.43 -1.60 2.66
CA GLY A 93 27.35 -1.58 1.51
C GLY A 93 27.75 -0.16 1.13
N GLY A 94 28.01 0.08 -0.15
CA GLY A 94 28.41 1.40 -0.66
C GLY A 94 27.25 2.21 -1.22
N ILE A 95 27.23 3.49 -0.97
CA ILE A 95 26.32 4.45 -1.59
C ILE A 95 27.11 5.61 -2.22
N PHE A 96 26.80 5.91 -3.48
CA PHE A 96 27.39 7.06 -4.16
C PHE A 96 26.40 8.24 -4.15
N ILE A 97 26.82 9.38 -3.60
CA ILE A 97 25.99 10.59 -3.46
C ILE A 97 26.64 11.74 -4.23
N THR A 98 25.93 12.28 -5.20
CA THR A 98 26.32 13.51 -5.90
C THR A 98 25.09 14.37 -6.16
N VAL A 99 25.10 15.60 -5.65
CA VAL A 99 23.96 16.51 -5.73
C VAL A 99 24.32 17.83 -6.39
N ARG A 100 23.35 18.46 -7.04
CA ARG A 100 23.47 19.82 -7.55
C ARG A 100 23.56 20.80 -6.39
N ASP A 101 24.04 22.03 -6.68
CA ASP A 101 24.27 23.05 -5.65
C ASP A 101 23.01 23.43 -4.86
N ALA A 102 21.84 23.44 -5.51
CA ALA A 102 20.57 23.74 -4.85
C ALA A 102 20.18 22.73 -3.75
N ASP A 103 20.64 21.49 -3.85
CA ASP A 103 20.27 20.39 -2.94
C ASP A 103 21.35 20.15 -1.85
N LYS A 104 22.43 20.97 -1.86
CA LYS A 104 23.55 20.82 -0.90
C LYS A 104 23.14 21.05 0.55
N ASN A 105 22.15 21.88 0.80
CA ASN A 105 21.69 22.17 2.16
C ASN A 105 21.03 20.96 2.84
N GLU A 106 20.50 20.03 2.07
CA GLU A 106 19.79 18.86 2.57
C GLU A 106 20.64 17.59 2.57
N VAL A 107 21.73 17.58 1.77
CA VAL A 107 22.54 16.36 1.58
C VAL A 107 23.25 15.90 2.83
N GLY A 108 23.59 16.79 3.75
CA GLY A 108 24.24 16.44 5.01
C GLY A 108 23.36 15.60 5.92
N GLN A 109 22.09 16.00 6.07
CA GLN A 109 21.11 15.23 6.84
C GLN A 109 20.80 13.88 6.18
N LEU A 110 20.68 13.86 4.85
CA LEU A 110 20.48 12.63 4.10
C LEU A 110 21.66 11.67 4.29
N ALA A 111 22.89 12.16 4.16
CA ALA A 111 24.11 11.37 4.35
C ALA A 111 24.20 10.77 5.76
N ARG A 112 23.76 11.52 6.78
CA ARG A 112 23.68 11.02 8.17
C ARG A 112 22.82 9.78 8.26
N LYS A 113 21.61 9.78 7.66
CA LYS A 113 20.71 8.63 7.67
C LYS A 113 21.38 7.36 7.10
N TYR A 114 22.09 7.49 5.98
CA TYR A 114 22.79 6.36 5.38
C TYR A 114 24.03 5.93 6.15
N ALA A 115 24.76 6.86 6.74
CA ALA A 115 25.88 6.56 7.64
C ALA A 115 25.42 5.78 8.89
N ASP A 116 24.31 6.20 9.50
CA ASP A 116 23.71 5.54 10.66
C ASP A 116 23.19 4.13 10.34
N LEU A 117 22.85 3.87 9.07
CA LEU A 117 22.51 2.54 8.55
C LEU A 117 23.75 1.68 8.24
N GLY A 118 24.97 2.22 8.39
CA GLY A 118 26.22 1.51 8.13
C GLY A 118 26.69 1.50 6.68
N PHE A 119 26.17 2.41 5.83
CA PHE A 119 26.66 2.55 4.46
C PHE A 119 27.98 3.31 4.40
N THR A 120 28.91 2.82 3.58
CA THR A 120 30.10 3.58 3.19
C THR A 120 29.71 4.62 2.13
N ILE A 121 29.96 5.90 2.43
CA ILE A 121 29.56 7.00 1.56
C ILE A 121 30.69 7.35 0.60
N TYR A 122 30.40 7.32 -0.70
CA TYR A 122 31.25 7.79 -1.78
C TYR A 122 30.63 9.05 -2.37
N SER A 123 31.44 10.05 -2.70
CA SER A 123 30.89 11.31 -3.20
C SER A 123 31.89 12.09 -4.05
N THR A 124 31.37 12.95 -4.95
CA THR A 124 32.21 13.91 -5.69
C THR A 124 32.71 15.02 -4.75
N VAL A 125 33.86 15.62 -5.06
CA VAL A 125 34.56 16.63 -4.24
C VAL A 125 33.63 17.68 -3.63
N GLY A 126 32.77 18.30 -4.45
CA GLY A 126 31.89 19.38 -3.98
C GLY A 126 30.79 18.91 -3.02
N THR A 127 30.27 17.71 -3.21
CA THR A 127 29.27 17.11 -2.31
C THR A 127 29.95 16.53 -1.05
N ALA A 128 31.12 15.89 -1.19
CA ALA A 128 31.87 15.35 -0.08
C ALA A 128 32.28 16.41 0.95
N ARG A 129 32.62 17.64 0.47
CA ARG A 129 32.93 18.77 1.37
C ARG A 129 31.76 19.06 2.31
N VAL A 130 30.55 19.20 1.75
CA VAL A 130 29.34 19.47 2.54
C VAL A 130 29.04 18.31 3.50
N ILE A 131 29.17 17.05 3.06
CA ILE A 131 28.95 15.88 3.92
C ILE A 131 29.93 15.87 5.10
N LYS A 132 31.20 16.22 4.86
CA LYS A 132 32.23 16.33 5.91
C LYS A 132 31.96 17.44 6.90
N ASP A 133 31.37 18.56 6.48
CA ASP A 133 30.97 19.66 7.38
C ASP A 133 29.92 19.21 8.40
N TYR A 134 29.17 18.16 8.09
CA TYR A 134 28.24 17.48 9.01
C TYR A 134 28.91 16.40 9.89
N GLY A 135 30.24 16.28 9.83
CA GLY A 135 31.00 15.30 10.60
C GLY A 135 30.83 13.87 10.12
N ILE A 136 30.58 13.68 8.84
CA ILE A 136 30.38 12.35 8.22
C ILE A 136 31.55 12.09 7.28
N ASP A 137 32.17 10.90 7.41
CA ASP A 137 33.20 10.47 6.48
C ASP A 137 32.63 10.14 5.11
N ALA A 138 33.25 10.72 4.08
CA ALA A 138 32.91 10.45 2.69
C ALA A 138 34.19 10.25 1.87
N ILE A 139 34.25 9.14 1.14
CA ILE A 139 35.35 8.83 0.23
C ILE A 139 35.15 9.66 -1.04
N VAL A 140 36.13 10.47 -1.35
CA VAL A 140 36.08 11.36 -2.52
C VAL A 140 36.37 10.57 -3.79
N VAL A 141 35.51 10.72 -4.79
CA VAL A 141 35.65 10.08 -6.09
C VAL A 141 35.76 11.15 -7.17
N PRO A 142 36.75 11.07 -8.05
CA PRO A 142 36.89 11.98 -9.19
C PRO A 142 35.67 11.94 -10.12
N LYS A 143 35.34 13.10 -10.72
CA LYS A 143 34.30 13.16 -11.74
C LYS A 143 34.80 12.55 -13.05
N ILE A 144 33.85 12.17 -13.92
CA ILE A 144 34.16 11.49 -15.19
C ILE A 144 35.07 12.36 -16.08
N HIS A 145 34.83 13.67 -16.14
CA HIS A 145 35.59 14.59 -16.98
C HIS A 145 37.01 14.90 -16.47
N GLU A 146 37.34 14.50 -15.25
CA GLU A 146 38.70 14.67 -14.66
C GLU A 146 39.69 13.62 -15.18
N ASN A 147 39.25 12.68 -16.04
CA ASN A 147 40.06 11.66 -16.73
C ASN A 147 40.96 10.83 -15.78
N ALA A 148 40.59 10.67 -14.51
CA ALA A 148 41.27 9.80 -13.58
C ALA A 148 41.02 8.33 -13.94
N LYS A 149 42.03 7.47 -13.71
CA LYS A 149 41.87 6.00 -13.92
C LYS A 149 40.73 5.43 -13.08
N GLU A 150 40.60 5.89 -11.85
CA GLU A 150 39.51 5.59 -10.94
C GLU A 150 38.60 6.80 -10.89
N ASN A 151 37.41 6.68 -11.40
CA ASN A 151 36.40 7.73 -11.43
C ASN A 151 35.00 7.17 -11.08
N THR A 152 33.99 8.01 -11.11
CA THR A 152 32.62 7.63 -10.76
C THR A 152 32.11 6.41 -11.57
N LEU A 153 32.46 6.26 -12.85
CA LEU A 153 31.99 5.12 -13.64
C LEU A 153 32.65 3.82 -13.23
N THR A 154 33.96 3.84 -13.05
CA THR A 154 34.72 2.65 -12.60
C THR A 154 34.29 2.21 -11.20
N LEU A 155 33.94 3.16 -10.31
CA LEU A 155 33.37 2.86 -9.01
C LEU A 155 32.01 2.15 -9.12
N ILE A 156 31.11 2.61 -9.98
CA ILE A 156 29.82 1.96 -10.21
C ILE A 156 30.01 0.55 -10.83
N GLU A 157 31.01 0.38 -11.69
CA GLU A 157 31.34 -0.91 -12.31
C GLU A 157 31.96 -1.92 -11.34
N SER A 158 32.61 -1.46 -10.28
CA SER A 158 33.30 -2.33 -9.30
C SER A 158 32.37 -3.24 -8.51
N GLY A 159 31.04 -2.96 -8.49
CA GLY A 159 30.05 -3.71 -7.72
C GLY A 159 30.00 -3.38 -6.22
N ILE A 160 30.80 -2.42 -5.76
CA ILE A 160 30.82 -1.96 -4.36
C ILE A 160 29.58 -1.11 -4.06
N ILE A 161 29.07 -0.38 -5.07
CA ILE A 161 27.96 0.54 -4.93
C ILE A 161 26.63 -0.19 -5.05
N ASN A 162 25.76 -0.03 -4.05
CA ASN A 162 24.44 -0.62 -4.00
C ASN A 162 23.33 0.40 -4.35
N TYR A 163 23.58 1.69 -4.09
CA TYR A 163 22.64 2.77 -4.40
C TYR A 163 23.40 3.98 -4.94
N VAL A 164 22.74 4.70 -5.83
CA VAL A 164 23.26 5.98 -6.35
C VAL A 164 22.21 7.06 -6.12
N ILE A 165 22.61 8.15 -5.52
CA ILE A 165 21.83 9.39 -5.39
C ILE A 165 22.48 10.44 -6.29
N SER A 166 21.81 10.80 -7.38
CA SER A 166 22.35 11.72 -8.37
C SER A 166 21.29 12.75 -8.77
N THR A 167 21.25 13.88 -8.06
CA THR A 167 20.39 14.99 -8.48
C THR A 167 21.08 15.81 -9.58
N SER A 168 20.36 16.18 -10.62
CA SER A 168 20.90 16.93 -11.74
C SER A 168 20.27 18.29 -11.89
N SER A 169 21.05 19.27 -12.36
CA SER A 169 20.52 20.55 -12.83
C SER A 169 19.65 20.34 -14.07
N LYS A 170 18.63 21.19 -14.25
CA LYS A 170 17.72 21.17 -15.41
C LYS A 170 18.51 21.22 -16.73
N GLY A 171 18.15 20.37 -17.69
CA GLY A 171 18.65 20.38 -19.07
C GLY A 171 19.06 19.00 -19.61
N ARG A 172 18.76 18.77 -20.89
CA ARG A 172 18.99 17.50 -21.61
C ARG A 172 20.32 17.51 -22.37
N ILE A 173 21.46 17.65 -21.69
CA ILE A 173 22.75 17.56 -22.37
C ILE A 173 23.30 16.15 -22.19
N PRO A 174 23.35 15.29 -23.24
CA PRO A 174 23.76 13.89 -23.14
C PRO A 174 25.20 13.68 -22.65
N THR A 175 26.04 14.66 -22.82
CA THR A 175 27.45 14.62 -22.42
C THR A 175 27.70 14.87 -20.94
N ARG A 176 26.66 15.26 -20.17
CA ARG A 176 26.82 15.52 -18.73
C ARG A 176 27.09 14.22 -17.94
N ASP A 177 27.92 14.33 -16.94
CA ASP A 177 28.29 13.22 -16.05
C ASP A 177 27.05 12.56 -15.43
N SER A 178 26.03 13.33 -15.05
CA SER A 178 24.79 12.80 -14.49
C SER A 178 24.04 11.84 -15.42
N VAL A 179 24.07 12.07 -16.73
CA VAL A 179 23.46 11.17 -17.72
C VAL A 179 24.26 9.88 -17.84
N LYS A 180 25.58 9.98 -17.87
CA LYS A 180 26.49 8.82 -17.93
C LYS A 180 26.37 7.96 -16.67
N ILE A 181 26.28 8.59 -15.48
CA ILE A 181 26.06 7.91 -14.20
C ILE A 181 24.76 7.13 -14.24
N ARG A 182 23.62 7.78 -14.55
CA ARG A 182 22.31 7.11 -14.61
C ARG A 182 22.29 5.94 -15.59
N ARG A 183 22.88 6.11 -16.76
CA ARG A 183 22.99 5.02 -17.74
C ARG A 183 23.76 3.84 -17.17
N LYS A 184 24.92 4.09 -16.56
CA LYS A 184 25.75 3.04 -15.98
C LYS A 184 25.07 2.33 -14.82
N THR A 185 24.29 3.03 -13.99
CA THR A 185 23.52 2.42 -12.89
C THR A 185 22.42 1.50 -13.41
N VAL A 186 21.74 1.88 -14.49
CA VAL A 186 20.73 1.01 -15.13
C VAL A 186 21.39 -0.25 -15.73
N GLU A 187 22.51 -0.10 -16.45
CA GLU A 187 23.27 -1.24 -17.01
C GLU A 187 23.71 -2.23 -15.91
N ARG A 188 23.90 -1.76 -14.69
CA ARG A 188 24.32 -2.58 -13.52
C ARG A 188 23.18 -2.95 -12.59
N ASN A 189 21.95 -2.62 -12.94
CA ASN A 189 20.76 -2.83 -12.12
C ASN A 189 20.90 -2.25 -10.69
N ILE A 190 21.50 -1.05 -10.58
CA ILE A 190 21.69 -0.31 -9.33
C ILE A 190 20.62 0.77 -9.25
N PRO A 191 19.82 0.83 -8.16
CA PRO A 191 18.86 1.90 -7.95
C PRO A 191 19.50 3.28 -8.00
N CYS A 192 19.00 4.14 -8.90
CA CYS A 192 19.46 5.52 -9.05
C CYS A 192 18.34 6.50 -8.69
N LEU A 193 18.52 7.19 -7.58
CA LEU A 193 17.55 8.15 -7.04
C LEU A 193 17.93 9.56 -7.53
N THR A 194 16.96 10.28 -8.06
CA THR A 194 17.18 11.57 -8.71
C THR A 194 16.64 12.76 -7.90
N SER A 195 16.06 12.51 -6.73
CA SER A 195 15.60 13.55 -5.79
C SER A 195 15.99 13.21 -4.35
N ILE A 196 16.14 14.24 -3.54
CA ILE A 196 16.42 14.10 -2.10
C ILE A 196 15.26 13.45 -1.37
N ASP A 197 14.01 13.79 -1.73
CA ASP A 197 12.80 13.22 -1.10
C ASP A 197 12.74 11.71 -1.28
N THR A 198 12.97 11.23 -2.52
CA THR A 198 12.98 9.78 -2.80
C THR A 198 14.13 9.08 -2.06
N ALA A 199 15.28 9.74 -1.96
CA ALA A 199 16.43 9.21 -1.22
C ALA A 199 16.15 9.14 0.29
N ASN A 200 15.46 10.13 0.86
CA ASN A 200 15.01 10.09 2.25
C ASN A 200 14.00 8.96 2.48
N ALA A 201 13.02 8.80 1.61
CA ALA A 201 12.03 7.73 1.71
C ALA A 201 12.69 6.34 1.64
N LEU A 202 13.70 6.17 0.76
CA LEU A 202 14.48 4.93 0.71
C LEU A 202 15.27 4.69 2.01
N ALA A 203 15.87 5.71 2.60
CA ALA A 203 16.59 5.57 3.87
C ALA A 203 15.66 5.10 5.00
N GLU A 204 14.46 5.66 5.12
CA GLU A 204 13.44 5.19 6.08
C GLU A 204 12.99 3.75 5.77
N CYS A 205 12.81 3.42 4.50
CA CYS A 205 12.49 2.07 4.08
C CYS A 205 13.59 1.07 4.47
N LEU A 206 14.87 1.40 4.28
CA LEU A 206 16.01 0.55 4.65
C LEU A 206 16.16 0.40 6.16
N LYS A 207 15.81 1.44 6.93
CA LYS A 207 15.78 1.43 8.39
C LYS A 207 14.70 0.50 8.93
N SER A 208 13.63 0.31 8.18
CA SER A 208 12.51 -0.55 8.56
C SER A 208 12.92 -2.01 8.71
N LYS A 209 12.13 -2.78 9.47
CA LYS A 209 12.35 -4.23 9.68
C LYS A 209 11.77 -5.09 8.55
N TYR A 210 11.21 -4.47 7.51
CA TYR A 210 10.57 -5.21 6.44
C TYR A 210 11.56 -6.07 5.65
N SER A 211 11.11 -7.27 5.33
CA SER A 211 11.76 -8.26 4.46
C SER A 211 10.69 -8.93 3.61
N GLU A 212 11.06 -9.71 2.61
CA GLU A 212 10.11 -10.46 1.80
C GLU A 212 9.22 -11.39 2.64
N GLU A 213 9.76 -11.92 3.74
CA GLU A 213 9.09 -12.84 4.65
C GLU A 213 8.16 -12.13 5.65
N SER A 214 8.43 -10.86 5.96
CA SER A 214 7.71 -10.08 6.99
C SER A 214 6.66 -9.13 6.43
N THR A 215 6.50 -9.03 5.11
CA THR A 215 5.50 -8.18 4.48
C THR A 215 4.12 -8.84 4.49
N GLU A 216 3.09 -8.08 4.85
CA GLU A 216 1.70 -8.56 4.83
C GLU A 216 1.14 -8.56 3.41
N LEU A 217 0.36 -9.58 3.08
CA LEU A 217 -0.44 -9.60 1.86
C LEU A 217 -1.68 -8.72 2.05
N VAL A 218 -1.96 -7.86 1.09
CA VAL A 218 -3.15 -7.02 1.07
C VAL A 218 -4.10 -7.52 -0.02
N ASN A 219 -5.33 -7.84 0.37
CA ASN A 219 -6.36 -8.19 -0.60
C ASN A 219 -6.90 -6.91 -1.27
N LEU A 220 -6.64 -6.74 -2.56
CA LEU A 220 -7.06 -5.57 -3.32
C LEU A 220 -8.59 -5.40 -3.36
N ASN A 221 -9.36 -6.49 -3.30
CA ASN A 221 -10.81 -6.41 -3.27
C ASN A 221 -11.36 -5.81 -1.98
N ASP A 222 -10.63 -5.96 -0.86
CA ASP A 222 -11.03 -5.39 0.43
C ASP A 222 -10.69 -3.90 0.55
N MET A 223 -9.90 -3.37 -0.37
CA MET A 223 -9.48 -1.96 -0.38
C MET A 223 -10.63 -0.98 -0.66
N ARG A 224 -11.66 -1.44 -1.37
CA ARG A 224 -12.86 -0.64 -1.70
C ARG A 224 -13.91 -0.65 -0.59
N SER A 225 -13.83 -1.59 0.33
CA SER A 225 -14.75 -1.68 1.45
C SER A 225 -14.33 -0.71 2.55
N GLU A 226 -15.19 0.21 2.94
CA GLU A 226 -15.03 0.92 4.21
C GLU A 226 -14.94 -0.16 5.30
N LYS A 227 -13.88 -0.15 6.10
CA LYS A 227 -13.78 -1.02 7.28
C LYS A 227 -14.88 -0.58 8.25
N VAL A 228 -16.01 -1.24 8.18
CA VAL A 228 -17.11 -1.04 9.11
C VAL A 228 -16.84 -1.93 10.31
N LYS A 229 -16.82 -1.34 11.51
CA LYS A 229 -16.75 -2.11 12.74
C LYS A 229 -18.15 -2.67 13.01
N LEU A 230 -18.31 -3.98 12.97
CA LEU A 230 -19.55 -4.66 13.28
C LEU A 230 -19.40 -5.35 14.64
N HIS A 231 -20.46 -5.25 15.44
CA HIS A 231 -20.59 -5.95 16.71
C HIS A 231 -21.45 -7.20 16.49
N PHE A 232 -21.01 -8.32 16.99
CA PHE A 232 -21.72 -9.58 16.88
C PHE A 232 -21.74 -10.33 18.22
N THR A 233 -22.71 -11.22 18.37
CA THR A 233 -22.77 -12.20 19.45
C THR A 233 -22.68 -13.58 18.86
N LYS A 234 -21.77 -14.41 19.38
CA LYS A 234 -21.68 -15.81 19.01
C LYS A 234 -22.50 -16.65 19.98
N MET A 235 -23.50 -17.37 19.48
CA MET A 235 -24.34 -18.24 20.30
C MET A 235 -24.55 -19.59 19.63
N GLN A 236 -24.84 -20.60 20.44
CA GLN A 236 -25.20 -21.93 19.96
C GLN A 236 -26.53 -22.39 20.61
N GLY A 237 -27.35 -23.11 19.83
CA GLY A 237 -28.56 -23.78 20.30
C GLY A 237 -28.54 -25.24 19.86
N ILE A 238 -28.42 -26.16 20.82
CA ILE A 238 -28.44 -27.61 20.58
C ILE A 238 -27.50 -28.06 19.44
N GLY A 239 -26.28 -27.51 19.45
CA GLY A 239 -25.21 -27.86 18.49
C GLY A 239 -25.13 -27.01 17.26
N ASN A 240 -26.17 -26.25 16.88
CA ASN A 240 -26.06 -25.26 15.82
C ASN A 240 -25.47 -23.94 16.37
N ASP A 241 -24.36 -23.52 15.81
CA ASP A 241 -23.66 -22.30 16.21
C ASP A 241 -23.71 -21.24 15.10
N TYR A 242 -24.33 -20.09 15.42
CA TYR A 242 -24.50 -18.97 14.51
C TYR A 242 -23.82 -17.69 15.02
N ILE A 243 -23.56 -16.78 14.10
CA ILE A 243 -23.05 -15.44 14.36
C ILE A 243 -24.24 -14.49 14.26
N TYR A 244 -24.60 -13.86 15.39
CA TYR A 244 -25.79 -13.00 15.48
C TYR A 244 -25.39 -11.54 15.39
N PHE A 245 -26.11 -10.80 14.56
CA PHE A 245 -25.97 -9.35 14.42
C PHE A 245 -27.26 -8.64 14.85
N ASP A 246 -27.12 -7.68 15.72
CA ASP A 246 -28.18 -6.75 16.09
C ASP A 246 -28.34 -5.69 14.99
N THR A 247 -29.41 -5.74 14.22
CA THR A 247 -29.73 -4.76 13.18
C THR A 247 -30.69 -3.66 13.64
N PHE A 248 -31.02 -3.62 14.94
CA PHE A 248 -31.63 -2.43 15.53
C PHE A 248 -30.59 -1.30 15.66
N SER A 249 -29.35 -1.65 16.00
CA SER A 249 -28.26 -0.70 16.28
C SER A 249 -27.27 -0.53 15.15
N GLN A 250 -27.20 -1.46 14.17
CA GLN A 250 -26.22 -1.44 13.09
C GLN A 250 -26.82 -1.93 11.76
N LYS A 251 -26.30 -1.41 10.66
CA LYS A 251 -26.77 -1.78 9.31
C LYS A 251 -25.80 -2.79 8.67
N ILE A 252 -26.36 -3.87 8.15
CA ILE A 252 -25.66 -4.90 7.36
C ILE A 252 -26.06 -4.76 5.90
N ASN A 253 -25.12 -4.36 5.04
CA ASN A 253 -25.40 -4.05 3.64
C ASN A 253 -25.36 -5.28 2.71
N ASN A 254 -24.60 -6.33 3.07
CA ASN A 254 -24.44 -7.55 2.28
C ASN A 254 -24.35 -8.75 3.23
N PRO A 255 -25.49 -9.25 3.74
CA PRO A 255 -25.49 -10.34 4.71
C PRO A 255 -25.06 -11.68 4.10
N GLU A 256 -25.35 -11.93 2.82
CA GLU A 256 -24.93 -13.14 2.11
C GLU A 256 -23.40 -13.26 2.05
N GLY A 257 -22.74 -12.21 1.54
CA GLY A 257 -21.28 -12.15 1.49
C GLY A 257 -20.63 -12.13 2.87
N LEU A 258 -21.29 -11.53 3.86
CA LEU A 258 -20.84 -11.55 5.24
C LEU A 258 -20.91 -12.97 5.82
N SER A 259 -21.99 -13.71 5.54
CA SER A 259 -22.15 -15.09 6.00
C SER A 259 -21.06 -15.99 5.45
N ILE A 260 -20.80 -15.96 4.15
CA ILE A 260 -19.71 -16.74 3.51
C ILE A 260 -18.36 -16.49 4.21
N ARG A 261 -18.04 -15.23 4.44
CA ARG A 261 -16.73 -14.85 5.02
C ARG A 261 -16.61 -15.21 6.49
N LEU A 262 -17.62 -14.91 7.29
CA LEU A 262 -17.54 -15.05 8.74
C LEU A 262 -17.78 -16.48 9.21
N SER A 263 -18.56 -17.27 8.48
CA SER A 263 -18.88 -18.64 8.86
C SER A 263 -17.75 -19.63 8.63
N ASP A 264 -16.74 -19.25 7.82
CA ASP A 264 -15.55 -20.07 7.64
C ASP A 264 -14.85 -20.34 8.99
N ARG A 265 -14.62 -21.63 9.30
CA ARG A 265 -14.07 -22.05 10.59
C ARG A 265 -12.55 -21.92 10.69
N HIS A 266 -11.87 -21.66 9.56
CA HIS A 266 -10.41 -21.48 9.50
C HIS A 266 -10.00 -20.01 9.32
N PHE A 267 -10.74 -19.25 8.51
CA PHE A 267 -10.39 -17.89 8.15
C PHE A 267 -11.41 -16.83 8.63
N GLY A 268 -12.53 -17.26 9.22
CA GLY A 268 -13.57 -16.40 9.77
C GLY A 268 -13.73 -16.58 11.29
N ILE A 269 -14.91 -16.22 11.78
CA ILE A 269 -15.33 -16.47 13.17
C ILE A 269 -15.68 -17.95 13.34
N GLY A 270 -16.12 -18.59 12.27
CA GLY A 270 -16.62 -19.96 12.22
C GLY A 270 -18.05 -20.08 12.71
N GLY A 271 -18.91 -20.79 12.01
CA GLY A 271 -20.28 -21.05 12.41
C GLY A 271 -21.08 -21.73 11.30
N ASP A 272 -22.34 -22.07 11.61
CA ASP A 272 -23.25 -22.66 10.63
C ASP A 272 -23.89 -21.60 9.71
N GLY A 273 -23.66 -20.31 10.03
CA GLY A 273 -24.19 -19.19 9.27
C GLY A 273 -24.29 -17.91 10.11
N VAL A 274 -24.98 -16.94 9.57
CA VAL A 274 -25.25 -15.64 10.18
C VAL A 274 -26.75 -15.50 10.41
N ILE A 275 -27.13 -14.91 11.55
CA ILE A 275 -28.50 -14.55 11.87
C ILE A 275 -28.56 -13.03 12.16
N LEU A 276 -29.45 -12.35 11.47
CA LEU A 276 -29.77 -10.95 11.73
C LEU A 276 -31.00 -10.88 12.63
N ILE A 277 -30.92 -10.08 13.71
CA ILE A 277 -32.01 -9.79 14.63
C ILE A 277 -32.36 -8.32 14.44
N GLY A 278 -33.53 -8.03 13.94
CA GLY A 278 -33.91 -6.67 13.57
C GLY A 278 -35.37 -6.33 13.88
N PRO A 279 -35.80 -5.09 13.57
CA PRO A 279 -37.16 -4.66 13.79
C PRO A 279 -38.16 -5.47 12.98
N SER A 280 -39.36 -5.67 13.54
CA SER A 280 -40.52 -6.25 12.93
C SER A 280 -41.73 -5.37 13.16
N ASP A 281 -42.66 -5.32 12.21
CA ASP A 281 -43.94 -4.61 12.33
C ASP A 281 -45.00 -5.48 12.98
N VAL A 282 -44.78 -6.79 13.16
CA VAL A 282 -45.79 -7.77 13.60
C VAL A 282 -45.36 -8.60 14.80
N ALA A 283 -44.09 -8.50 15.23
CA ALA A 283 -43.50 -9.28 16.29
C ALA A 283 -42.48 -8.44 17.09
N ASP A 284 -41.95 -8.95 18.19
CA ASP A 284 -40.91 -8.28 18.98
C ASP A 284 -39.62 -8.10 18.21
N ALA A 285 -39.31 -9.06 17.31
CA ALA A 285 -38.16 -8.98 16.39
C ALA A 285 -38.40 -9.80 15.13
N LYS A 286 -37.63 -9.48 14.09
CA LYS A 286 -37.52 -10.27 12.87
C LYS A 286 -36.18 -11.01 12.86
N MET A 287 -36.21 -12.29 12.49
CA MET A 287 -35.05 -13.14 12.28
C MET A 287 -34.87 -13.36 10.79
N SER A 288 -33.72 -12.95 10.23
CA SER A 288 -33.27 -13.34 8.90
C SER A 288 -31.99 -14.16 9.04
N MET A 289 -31.94 -15.32 8.41
CA MET A 289 -30.79 -16.21 8.52
C MET A 289 -30.14 -16.47 7.15
N PHE A 290 -28.82 -16.59 7.16
CA PHE A 290 -28.01 -16.87 6.01
C PHE A 290 -27.10 -18.06 6.31
N ASN A 291 -27.16 -19.08 5.45
CA ASN A 291 -26.36 -20.27 5.57
C ASN A 291 -24.87 -19.98 5.30
N LEU A 292 -24.03 -20.95 5.55
CA LEU A 292 -22.59 -20.91 5.33
C LEU A 292 -22.21 -20.59 3.86
N ASP A 293 -23.04 -20.97 2.90
CA ASP A 293 -22.90 -20.69 1.46
C ASP A 293 -23.49 -19.33 1.03
N GLY A 294 -24.03 -18.56 1.97
CA GLY A 294 -24.67 -17.27 1.73
C GLY A 294 -26.15 -17.36 1.33
N SER A 295 -26.68 -18.54 1.12
CA SER A 295 -28.11 -18.71 0.81
C SER A 295 -28.97 -18.29 2.00
N GLU A 296 -30.08 -17.58 1.72
CA GLU A 296 -31.04 -17.21 2.75
C GLU A 296 -31.88 -18.43 3.17
N GLY A 297 -31.93 -18.68 4.47
CA GLY A 297 -32.73 -19.75 5.06
C GLY A 297 -34.07 -19.23 5.59
N LYS A 298 -35.11 -20.04 5.49
CA LYS A 298 -36.44 -19.63 5.94
C LYS A 298 -36.54 -19.55 7.48
N MET A 299 -36.06 -20.57 8.19
CA MET A 299 -36.13 -20.62 9.65
C MET A 299 -35.17 -21.67 10.22
N CYS A 300 -34.64 -21.43 11.41
CA CYS A 300 -33.91 -22.42 12.21
C CYS A 300 -34.47 -22.47 13.64
N GLY A 301 -35.08 -23.61 14.00
CA GLY A 301 -35.68 -23.80 15.34
C GLY A 301 -34.66 -23.68 16.49
N ASN A 302 -33.40 -24.05 16.25
CA ASN A 302 -32.33 -23.89 17.23
C ASN A 302 -31.84 -22.44 17.29
N GLY A 303 -31.76 -21.77 16.12
CA GLY A 303 -31.39 -20.36 16.02
C GLY A 303 -32.38 -19.41 16.70
N ILE A 304 -33.68 -19.66 16.55
CA ILE A 304 -34.73 -18.81 17.14
C ILE A 304 -34.68 -18.79 18.67
N ARG A 305 -34.25 -19.87 19.31
CA ARG A 305 -34.04 -19.91 20.77
C ARG A 305 -32.97 -18.92 21.22
N CYS A 306 -31.90 -18.81 20.42
CA CYS A 306 -30.84 -17.85 20.69
C CYS A 306 -31.33 -16.40 20.43
N VAL A 307 -32.19 -16.20 19.42
CA VAL A 307 -32.84 -14.89 19.21
C VAL A 307 -33.68 -14.49 20.41
N ALA A 308 -34.54 -15.39 20.92
CA ALA A 308 -35.32 -15.12 22.11
C ALA A 308 -34.43 -14.78 23.32
N LYS A 309 -33.37 -15.56 23.54
CA LYS A 309 -32.39 -15.28 24.58
C LYS A 309 -31.74 -13.91 24.41
N PHE A 310 -31.34 -13.55 23.20
CA PHE A 310 -30.77 -12.25 22.90
C PHE A 310 -31.74 -11.09 23.29
N LEU A 311 -33.03 -11.22 22.94
CA LEU A 311 -34.03 -10.23 23.23
C LEU A 311 -34.22 -10.06 24.76
N PHE A 312 -34.23 -11.19 25.50
CA PHE A 312 -34.33 -11.17 26.97
C PHE A 312 -33.10 -10.50 27.61
N ASP A 313 -31.89 -10.95 27.21
CA ASP A 313 -30.64 -10.46 27.78
C ASP A 313 -30.41 -8.95 27.55
N ASN A 314 -31.01 -8.41 26.48
CA ASN A 314 -30.94 -6.97 26.15
C ASN A 314 -32.17 -6.18 26.60
N GLY A 315 -33.13 -6.78 27.34
CA GLY A 315 -34.32 -6.11 27.87
C GLY A 315 -35.28 -5.63 26.77
N MET A 316 -35.26 -6.26 25.58
CA MET A 316 -36.10 -5.89 24.44
C MET A 316 -37.51 -6.46 24.52
N VAL A 317 -37.76 -7.41 25.41
CA VAL A 317 -39.07 -8.02 25.66
C VAL A 317 -39.44 -7.93 27.15
N GLN A 318 -40.76 -7.79 27.43
CA GLN A 318 -41.29 -7.79 28.76
C GLN A 318 -42.12 -9.07 28.98
N GLY A 319 -41.82 -9.83 30.05
CA GLY A 319 -42.50 -11.09 30.35
C GLY A 319 -41.71 -12.33 29.91
N ASP A 320 -42.37 -13.49 29.89
CA ASP A 320 -41.74 -14.81 29.72
C ASP A 320 -41.79 -15.34 28.26
N THR A 321 -42.34 -14.55 27.36
CA THR A 321 -42.49 -14.93 25.95
C THR A 321 -41.93 -13.87 25.01
N ALA A 322 -41.32 -14.31 23.93
CA ALA A 322 -40.86 -13.44 22.84
C ALA A 322 -41.47 -13.95 21.52
N THR A 323 -42.00 -13.00 20.73
CA THR A 323 -42.50 -13.29 19.39
C THR A 323 -41.43 -12.93 18.33
N VAL A 324 -41.20 -13.81 17.37
CA VAL A 324 -40.18 -13.60 16.35
C VAL A 324 -40.78 -13.88 14.98
N GLU A 325 -40.72 -12.85 14.10
CA GLU A 325 -41.08 -12.99 12.70
C GLU A 325 -39.98 -13.75 11.95
N THR A 326 -40.38 -14.75 11.17
CA THR A 326 -39.47 -15.52 10.30
C THR A 326 -40.01 -15.53 8.87
N GLN A 327 -39.15 -15.85 7.90
CA GLN A 327 -39.65 -16.12 6.54
C GLN A 327 -40.39 -17.46 6.50
N ILE A 328 -41.54 -17.47 5.83
CA ILE A 328 -42.39 -18.66 5.61
C ILE A 328 -41.96 -19.37 4.33
#